data_e7e59f76d458a04dbeb335f2b3a2f0be
#
_entry.id   e7e59f76d458a04dbeb335f2b3a2f0be
#
_cell.length_a   1.000
_cell.length_b   1.000
_cell.length_c   1.000
_cell.angle_alpha   90.00
_cell.angle_beta   90.00
_cell.angle_gamma   90.00
#
_symmetry.space_group_name_H-M   'P 1'
#
loop_
_entity.id
_entity.type
_entity.pdbx_description
1 polymer ?
#
loop_
_entity_poly.entity_id
_entity_poly.type
_entity_poly.pdbx_seq_one_letter_code
_entity_poly.pdbx_strand_id
1 'polypeptide(L)'
;MDMFNLSPDPSINLLPYGGEVHYFGHIMSLSKSDHYFKILLENIKWKNDEAVIFGKHIITKRKVAWYADKPFEYTYSNIKKTGLIWTSELIELKELTENLTGETFNSCLLNLYHSGE
;
A
#
# COMPACT_ATOMS: atom_id res chain seq x y z
N MET A 1 -29.15 -12.46 3.68
CA MET A 1 -27.86 -12.64 4.33
C MET A 1 -26.92 -11.56 3.86
N ASP A 2 -26.26 -10.91 4.79
CA ASP A 2 -25.25 -9.91 4.44
C ASP A 2 -23.97 -10.62 3.98
N MET A 3 -23.51 -10.30 2.77
CA MET A 3 -22.27 -10.90 2.24
C MET A 3 -21.04 -10.59 3.10
N PHE A 4 -21.08 -9.48 3.87
CA PHE A 4 -19.97 -9.10 4.74
C PHE A 4 -19.92 -9.89 6.04
N ASN A 5 -20.96 -10.66 6.34
CA ASN A 5 -20.99 -11.54 7.51
C ASN A 5 -20.48 -12.95 7.20
N LEU A 6 -20.12 -13.22 5.96
CA LEU A 6 -19.52 -14.50 5.58
C LEU A 6 -18.10 -14.58 6.13
N SER A 7 -17.74 -15.73 6.68
CA SER A 7 -16.36 -15.99 7.08
C SER A 7 -15.46 -15.93 5.85
N PRO A 8 -14.38 -15.16 5.90
CA PRO A 8 -13.48 -15.12 4.76
C PRO A 8 -12.76 -16.45 4.58
N ASP A 9 -12.63 -16.88 3.33
CA ASP A 9 -11.86 -18.06 2.96
C ASP A 9 -10.81 -17.64 1.94
N PRO A 10 -9.56 -17.41 2.39
CA PRO A 10 -8.51 -16.93 1.48
C PRO A 10 -8.06 -17.94 0.44
N SER A 11 -8.48 -19.20 0.56
CA SER A 11 -8.17 -20.20 -0.47
C SER A 11 -9.01 -20.03 -1.74
N ILE A 12 -10.11 -19.27 -1.66
CA ILE A 12 -11.01 -19.05 -2.78
C ILE A 12 -10.54 -17.87 -3.61
N ASN A 13 -10.38 -18.11 -4.92
CA ASN A 13 -10.16 -17.03 -5.88
C ASN A 13 -11.51 -16.39 -6.21
N LEU A 14 -11.66 -15.11 -5.90
CA LEU A 14 -12.91 -14.37 -6.11
C LEU A 14 -13.13 -13.96 -7.58
N LEU A 15 -12.09 -14.00 -8.41
CA LEU A 15 -12.22 -13.63 -9.82
C LEU A 15 -12.62 -14.84 -10.65
N PRO A 16 -13.70 -14.75 -11.44
CA PRO A 16 -14.13 -15.87 -12.29
C PRO A 16 -13.23 -16.06 -13.51
N TYR A 17 -12.56 -15.00 -13.99
CA TYR A 17 -11.74 -15.02 -15.20
C TYR A 17 -10.49 -14.16 -15.03
N GLY A 18 -9.38 -14.60 -15.62
CA GLY A 18 -8.20 -13.81 -15.86
C GLY A 18 -7.60 -13.09 -14.65
N GLY A 19 -7.08 -13.80 -13.69
CA GLY A 19 -6.44 -13.22 -12.53
C GLY A 19 -6.87 -13.90 -11.25
N GLU A 20 -6.32 -13.43 -10.12
CA GLU A 20 -6.61 -14.00 -8.82
C GLU A 20 -6.81 -12.91 -7.78
N VAL A 21 -7.86 -13.04 -6.96
CA VAL A 21 -8.10 -12.21 -5.79
C VAL A 21 -8.53 -13.12 -4.65
N HIS A 22 -7.83 -13.02 -3.54
CA HIS A 22 -8.11 -13.78 -2.33
C HIS A 22 -8.39 -12.83 -1.18
N TYR A 23 -9.49 -13.07 -0.47
CA TYR A 23 -9.95 -12.20 0.61
C TYR A 23 -9.62 -12.83 1.97
N PHE A 24 -8.84 -12.13 2.79
CA PHE A 24 -8.39 -12.60 4.10
C PHE A 24 -9.26 -12.07 5.24
N GLY A 25 -10.15 -11.13 4.96
CA GLY A 25 -10.97 -10.49 6.00
C GLY A 25 -10.17 -9.49 6.82
N HIS A 26 -10.63 -9.25 8.05
CA HIS A 26 -9.93 -8.38 8.99
C HIS A 26 -8.76 -9.14 9.61
N ILE A 27 -7.54 -8.72 9.31
CA ILE A 27 -6.33 -9.41 9.74
C ILE A 27 -5.73 -8.86 11.03
N MET A 28 -6.33 -7.80 11.59
CA MET A 28 -5.90 -7.23 12.87
C MET A 28 -7.09 -6.59 13.58
N SER A 29 -6.95 -6.38 14.89
CA SER A 29 -7.97 -5.72 15.70
C SER A 29 -8.11 -4.24 15.30
N LEU A 30 -9.27 -3.65 15.66
CA LEU A 30 -9.52 -2.23 15.39
C LEU A 30 -8.48 -1.34 16.10
N SER A 31 -8.16 -1.65 17.36
CA SER A 31 -7.16 -0.86 18.10
C SER A 31 -5.78 -0.94 17.44
N LYS A 32 -5.42 -2.09 16.92
CA LYS A 32 -4.12 -2.28 16.25
C LYS A 32 -4.08 -1.56 14.90
N SER A 33 -5.17 -1.62 14.13
CA SER A 33 -5.25 -0.90 12.86
C SER A 33 -5.24 0.61 13.06
N ASP A 34 -5.91 1.12 14.10
CA ASP A 34 -5.87 2.53 14.45
C ASP A 34 -4.46 2.97 14.86
N HIS A 35 -3.76 2.12 15.60
CA HIS A 35 -2.37 2.37 15.99
C HIS A 35 -1.47 2.53 14.76
N TYR A 36 -1.53 1.59 13.83
CA TYR A 36 -0.73 1.67 12.60
C TYR A 36 -1.13 2.87 11.73
N PHE A 37 -2.42 3.14 11.60
CA PHE A 37 -2.89 4.29 10.84
C PHE A 37 -2.28 5.59 11.37
N LYS A 38 -2.32 5.79 12.68
CA LYS A 38 -1.80 6.98 13.33
C LYS A 38 -0.28 7.11 13.12
N ILE A 39 0.45 6.02 13.34
CA ILE A 39 1.91 6.02 13.17
C ILE A 39 2.29 6.29 11.72
N LEU A 40 1.63 5.65 10.77
CA LEU A 40 1.92 5.85 9.36
C LEU A 40 1.59 7.28 8.93
N LEU A 41 0.48 7.81 9.41
CA LEU A 41 0.11 9.20 9.10
C LEU A 41 1.16 10.19 9.58
N GLU A 42 1.74 9.96 10.76
CA GLU A 42 2.71 10.88 11.40
C GLU A 42 4.14 10.69 10.91
N ASN A 43 4.57 9.47 10.60
CA ASN A 43 5.98 9.13 10.40
C ASN A 43 6.40 8.86 8.96
N ILE A 44 5.45 8.57 8.06
CA ILE A 44 5.78 8.36 6.66
C ILE A 44 6.18 9.69 6.02
N LYS A 45 7.19 9.63 5.16
CA LYS A 45 7.66 10.82 4.44
C LYS A 45 6.76 11.08 3.23
N TRP A 46 5.55 11.54 3.50
CA TRP A 46 4.56 11.83 2.50
C TRP A 46 4.97 12.99 1.60
N LYS A 47 4.76 12.83 0.30
CA LYS A 47 4.94 13.92 -0.68
C LYS A 47 3.77 13.90 -1.65
N ASN A 48 3.35 15.07 -2.11
CA ASN A 48 2.38 15.15 -3.18
C ASN A 48 2.94 14.42 -4.41
N ASP A 49 2.10 13.65 -5.08
CA ASP A 49 2.52 12.97 -6.30
C ASP A 49 2.72 13.98 -7.41
N GLU A 50 3.64 13.69 -8.32
CA GLU A 50 4.02 14.59 -9.39
C GLU A 50 4.05 13.83 -10.72
N ALA A 51 3.71 14.53 -11.79
CA ALA A 51 3.78 13.99 -13.14
C ALA A 51 4.12 15.11 -14.12
N VAL A 52 4.81 14.77 -15.20
CA VAL A 52 5.03 15.68 -16.33
C VAL A 52 4.26 15.11 -17.52
N ILE A 53 3.19 15.80 -17.91
CA ILE A 53 2.31 15.37 -19.00
C ILE A 53 2.27 16.47 -20.05
N PHE A 54 2.66 16.15 -21.27
CA PHE A 54 2.76 17.11 -22.38
C PHE A 54 3.59 18.35 -22.01
N GLY A 55 4.72 18.12 -21.31
CA GLY A 55 5.60 19.19 -20.87
C GLY A 55 5.09 20.01 -19.70
N LYS A 56 3.93 19.67 -19.15
CA LYS A 56 3.34 20.40 -18.03
C LYS A 56 3.54 19.63 -16.74
N HIS A 57 4.12 20.29 -15.72
CA HIS A 57 4.32 19.71 -14.40
C HIS A 57 3.03 19.78 -13.60
N ILE A 58 2.55 18.63 -13.17
CA ILE A 58 1.31 18.50 -12.40
C ILE A 58 1.63 17.98 -11.01
N ILE A 59 1.09 18.64 -9.98
CA ILE A 59 1.21 18.22 -8.58
C ILE A 59 -0.19 17.83 -8.10
N THR A 60 -0.35 16.61 -7.61
CA THR A 60 -1.65 16.11 -7.15
C THR A 60 -1.90 16.46 -5.69
N LYS A 61 -3.17 16.38 -5.26
CA LYS A 61 -3.53 16.48 -3.84
C LYS A 61 -3.19 15.21 -3.08
N ARG A 62 -3.26 14.07 -3.77
CA ARG A 62 -2.88 12.78 -3.21
C ARG A 62 -1.41 12.80 -2.83
N LYS A 63 -1.10 12.25 -1.66
CA LYS A 63 0.29 12.09 -1.22
C LYS A 63 0.71 10.64 -1.37
N VAL A 64 1.97 10.45 -1.66
CA VAL A 64 2.55 9.12 -1.87
C VAL A 64 3.87 9.00 -1.12
N ALA A 65 4.28 7.76 -0.89
CA ALA A 65 5.60 7.43 -0.39
C ALA A 65 5.96 6.04 -0.87
N TRP A 66 7.24 5.79 -1.16
CA TRP A 66 7.71 4.50 -1.63
C TRP A 66 8.88 4.05 -0.75
N TYR A 67 8.72 2.87 -0.13
CA TYR A 67 9.74 2.25 0.71
C TYR A 67 10.16 0.92 0.11
N ALA A 68 11.42 0.55 0.26
CA ALA A 68 11.96 -0.65 -0.36
C ALA A 68 13.17 -1.20 0.40
N ASP A 69 13.53 -2.45 0.10
CA ASP A 69 14.70 -3.11 0.69
C ASP A 69 16.00 -2.39 0.33
N LYS A 70 16.03 -1.75 -0.83
CA LYS A 70 17.18 -1.02 -1.37
C LYS A 70 16.70 0.27 -1.97
N PRO A 71 17.57 1.26 -2.20
CA PRO A 71 17.18 2.51 -2.85
C PRO A 71 16.97 2.30 -4.35
N PHE A 72 16.02 1.45 -4.72
CA PHE A 72 15.64 1.26 -6.11
C PHE A 72 15.16 2.57 -6.71
N GLU A 73 15.41 2.76 -7.99
CA GLU A 73 14.97 3.93 -8.73
C GLU A 73 14.07 3.53 -9.87
N TYR A 74 13.01 4.30 -10.11
CA TYR A 74 12.22 4.16 -11.31
C TYR A 74 11.72 5.53 -11.76
N THR A 75 11.40 5.64 -13.05
CA THR A 75 10.84 6.86 -13.62
C THR A 75 9.39 6.60 -14.01
N TYR A 76 8.49 7.43 -13.48
CA TYR A 76 7.08 7.37 -13.79
C TYR A 76 6.60 8.77 -14.16
N SER A 77 5.93 8.90 -15.32
CA SER A 77 5.49 10.19 -15.84
C SER A 77 6.63 11.22 -15.89
N ASN A 78 7.82 10.79 -16.31
CA ASN A 78 9.04 11.60 -16.40
C ASN A 78 9.57 12.12 -15.05
N ILE A 79 9.12 11.56 -13.94
CA ILE A 79 9.62 11.87 -12.59
C ILE A 79 10.39 10.67 -12.06
N LYS A 80 11.63 10.89 -11.65
CA LYS A 80 12.47 9.87 -11.04
C LYS A 80 12.12 9.70 -9.58
N LYS A 81 11.91 8.47 -9.16
CA LYS A 81 11.57 8.14 -7.76
C LYS A 81 12.57 7.14 -7.21
N THR A 82 12.93 7.32 -5.94
CA THR A 82 13.85 6.45 -5.22
C THR A 82 13.18 5.88 -3.99
N GLY A 83 13.30 4.57 -3.79
CA GLY A 83 12.75 3.89 -2.61
C GLY A 83 13.45 4.31 -1.33
N LEU A 84 12.66 4.59 -0.30
CA LEU A 84 13.16 4.88 1.04
C LEU A 84 13.34 3.57 1.80
N ILE A 85 14.19 3.59 2.83
CA ILE A 85 14.42 2.41 3.66
C ILE A 85 13.21 2.17 4.56
N TRP A 86 12.80 0.92 4.69
CA TRP A 86 11.66 0.50 5.51
C TRP A 86 11.70 1.09 6.92
N THR A 87 10.55 1.57 7.40
CA THR A 87 10.38 1.87 8.82
C THR A 87 10.09 0.57 9.57
N SER A 88 10.26 0.57 10.90
CA SER A 88 9.98 -0.62 11.70
C SER A 88 8.51 -1.05 11.59
N GLU A 89 7.59 -0.10 11.57
CA GLU A 89 6.15 -0.38 11.46
C GLU A 89 5.80 -0.97 10.10
N LEU A 90 6.42 -0.48 9.02
CA LEU A 90 6.22 -1.06 7.70
C LEU A 90 6.79 -2.47 7.59
N ILE A 91 7.92 -2.73 8.26
CA ILE A 91 8.48 -4.10 8.33
C ILE A 91 7.49 -5.03 9.03
N GLU A 92 6.88 -4.60 10.14
CA GLU A 92 5.88 -5.40 10.85
C GLU A 92 4.70 -5.73 9.95
N LEU A 93 4.19 -4.76 9.20
CA LEU A 93 3.08 -4.97 8.27
C LEU A 93 3.49 -5.85 7.09
N LYS A 94 4.71 -5.69 6.61
CA LYS A 94 5.28 -6.54 5.56
C LYS A 94 5.32 -8.00 6.02
N GLU A 95 5.85 -8.25 7.22
CA GLU A 95 5.94 -9.60 7.78
C GLU A 95 4.56 -10.22 7.99
N LEU A 96 3.61 -9.44 8.49
CA LEU A 96 2.23 -9.90 8.64
C LEU A 96 1.66 -10.31 7.29
N THR A 97 1.85 -9.51 6.26
CA THR A 97 1.35 -9.79 4.92
C THR A 97 2.03 -11.03 4.32
N GLU A 98 3.34 -11.14 4.49
CA GLU A 98 4.10 -12.29 4.01
C GLU A 98 3.66 -13.59 4.69
N ASN A 99 3.41 -13.55 6.01
CA ASN A 99 2.95 -14.71 6.76
C ASN A 99 1.55 -15.14 6.32
N LEU A 100 0.68 -14.20 6.01
CA LEU A 100 -0.69 -14.51 5.57
C LEU A 100 -0.74 -15.05 4.15
N THR A 101 0.08 -14.50 3.26
CA THR A 101 0.00 -14.83 1.82
C THR A 101 0.98 -15.91 1.39
N GLY A 102 2.05 -16.15 2.16
CA GLY A 102 3.13 -17.04 1.74
C GLY A 102 4.04 -16.43 0.68
N GLU A 103 3.84 -15.15 0.35
CA GLU A 103 4.64 -14.44 -0.63
C GLU A 103 5.66 -13.54 0.04
N THR A 104 6.66 -13.08 -0.71
CA THR A 104 7.65 -12.12 -0.23
C THR A 104 7.58 -10.84 -1.03
N PHE A 105 7.87 -9.71 -0.38
CA PHE A 105 7.76 -8.39 -0.99
C PHE A 105 9.06 -7.61 -0.74
N ASN A 106 9.46 -6.81 -1.71
CA ASN A 106 10.68 -6.01 -1.61
C ASN A 106 10.41 -4.50 -1.59
N SER A 107 9.17 -4.08 -1.74
CA SER A 107 8.82 -2.67 -1.73
C SER A 107 7.37 -2.45 -1.36
N CYS A 108 7.05 -1.22 -1.01
CA CYS A 108 5.70 -0.81 -0.63
C CYS A 108 5.44 0.60 -1.14
N LEU A 109 4.37 0.75 -1.91
CA LEU A 109 3.89 2.05 -2.33
C LEU A 109 2.71 2.42 -1.44
N LEU A 110 2.80 3.58 -0.79
CA LEU A 110 1.74 4.10 0.05
C LEU A 110 1.06 5.28 -0.63
N ASN A 111 -0.25 5.31 -0.53
CA ASN A 111 -1.06 6.41 -1.05
C ASN A 111 -1.91 6.98 0.09
N LEU A 112 -1.94 8.30 0.20
CA LEU A 112 -2.79 8.99 1.16
C LEU A 112 -3.79 9.87 0.41
N TYR A 113 -5.05 9.55 0.55
CA TYR A 113 -6.15 10.30 -0.06
C TYR A 113 -6.83 11.14 1.02
N HIS A 114 -7.15 12.39 0.70
CA HIS A 114 -7.78 13.31 1.64
C HIS A 114 -9.31 13.34 1.50
N SER A 115 -9.81 13.17 0.29
CA SER A 115 -11.24 13.33 0.01
C SER A 115 -11.67 12.56 -1.24
N GLY A 116 -11.26 11.31 -1.37
CA GLY A 116 -11.68 10.45 -2.46
C GLY A 116 -11.16 10.84 -3.85
N GLU A 117 -10.06 11.58 -3.90
CA GLU A 117 -9.40 11.91 -5.17
C GLU A 117 -8.65 10.76 -5.83
#